data_5af3a32ce43774a377297bccfe9842c4
#
_entry.id   5af3a32ce43774a377297bccfe9842c4
#
_cell.length_a   1.000
_cell.length_b   1.000
_cell.length_c   1.000
_cell.angle_alpha   90.00
_cell.angle_beta   90.00
_cell.angle_gamma   90.00
#
_symmetry.space_group_name_H-M   'P 1'
#
loop_
_entity.id
_entity.type
_entity.pdbx_description
1 polymer ?
#
loop_
_entity_poly.entity_id
_entity_poly.type
_entity_poly.pdbx_seq_one_letter_code
_entity_poly.pdbx_strand_id
1 'polypeptide(L)'
;IELFDTAGLRKKSKINQAIESFSVSKAISSMRSSSGVLYLVDGKENITDQDLHLISLIVSSGKPMILGINKSDKLSQYDKSNLTRSINKKLAFISGISIHYISAKQNKGTAKAFKELIKLIKKSVKKIDTSKLNDLVEEASKLNPPQMSGRFRPKIKYANLLSSQP
;
A
#
# COMPACT_ATOMS: atom_id res chain seq x y z
N ILE A 1 16.86 -8.74 -8.01
CA ILE A 1 15.53 -8.58 -7.41
C ILE A 1 15.07 -9.96 -7.02
N GLU A 2 14.80 -10.15 -5.75
CA GLU A 2 14.21 -11.36 -5.20
C GLU A 2 12.71 -11.15 -5.07
N LEU A 3 11.91 -12.13 -5.51
CA LEU A 3 10.46 -12.09 -5.45
C LEU A 3 9.98 -13.17 -4.48
N PHE A 4 9.21 -12.75 -3.48
CA PHE A 4 8.52 -13.66 -2.57
C PHE A 4 7.08 -13.83 -3.04
N ASP A 5 6.75 -15.02 -3.58
CA ASP A 5 5.37 -15.35 -3.89
C ASP A 5 4.64 -15.74 -2.59
N THR A 6 3.50 -15.12 -2.36
CA THR A 6 2.64 -15.44 -1.21
C THR A 6 1.42 -16.18 -1.70
N ALA A 7 1.03 -17.26 -0.99
CA ALA A 7 -0.21 -17.97 -1.28
C ALA A 7 -1.39 -16.99 -1.28
N GLY A 8 -2.35 -17.20 -2.19
CA GLY A 8 -3.51 -16.34 -2.35
C GLY A 8 -4.23 -16.12 -1.02
N LEU A 9 -4.30 -14.86 -0.58
CA LEU A 9 -4.84 -14.46 0.72
C LEU A 9 -6.37 -14.34 0.75
N ARG A 10 -7.03 -14.45 -0.40
CA ARG A 10 -8.50 -14.40 -0.49
C ARG A 10 -9.11 -15.72 -0.06
N LYS A 11 -10.13 -15.64 0.80
CA LYS A 11 -10.97 -16.78 1.15
C LYS A 11 -11.51 -17.48 -0.10
N LYS A 12 -11.03 -18.69 -0.33
CA LYS A 12 -11.81 -19.66 -1.10
C LYS A 12 -12.82 -20.26 -0.12
N SER A 13 -14.09 -20.01 -0.36
CA SER A 13 -15.21 -20.44 0.50
C SER A 13 -15.01 -21.84 1.08
N LYS A 14 -15.16 -21.96 2.41
CA LYS A 14 -15.50 -23.17 3.18
C LYS A 14 -14.45 -24.25 3.47
N ILE A 15 -13.13 -24.03 3.40
CA ILE A 15 -12.18 -25.04 3.87
C ILE A 15 -11.15 -24.43 4.83
N ASN A 16 -11.23 -24.85 6.10
CA ASN A 16 -10.26 -24.75 7.19
C ASN A 16 -9.70 -23.36 7.59
N GLN A 17 -10.31 -22.77 8.61
CA GLN A 17 -9.82 -21.58 9.34
C GLN A 17 -8.35 -21.68 9.78
N ALA A 18 -7.84 -22.86 10.08
CA ALA A 18 -6.46 -23.08 10.48
C ALA A 18 -5.45 -22.87 9.33
N ILE A 19 -5.78 -23.29 8.10
CA ILE A 19 -4.90 -23.12 6.92
C ILE A 19 -4.90 -21.66 6.47
N GLU A 20 -6.03 -20.95 6.59
CA GLU A 20 -6.12 -19.52 6.25
C GLU A 20 -5.28 -18.66 7.20
N SER A 21 -5.34 -18.90 8.51
CA SER A 21 -4.54 -18.16 9.50
C SER A 21 -3.03 -18.35 9.26
N PHE A 22 -2.62 -19.54 8.88
CA PHE A 22 -1.22 -19.84 8.54
C PHE A 22 -0.76 -19.15 7.24
N SER A 23 -1.61 -19.12 6.21
CA SER A 23 -1.32 -18.44 4.94
C SER A 23 -1.22 -16.93 5.11
N VAL A 24 -2.10 -16.32 5.89
CA VAL A 24 -2.08 -14.89 6.22
C VAL A 24 -0.84 -14.55 7.05
N SER A 25 -0.52 -15.37 8.06
CA SER A 25 0.67 -15.19 8.91
C SER A 25 1.96 -15.26 8.09
N LYS A 26 2.07 -16.23 7.18
CA LYS A 26 3.22 -16.37 6.28
C LYS A 26 3.35 -15.19 5.32
N ALA A 27 2.25 -14.70 4.77
CA ALA A 27 2.26 -13.54 3.91
C ALA A 27 2.65 -12.26 4.65
N ILE A 28 2.17 -12.07 5.88
CA ILE A 28 2.59 -10.94 6.73
C ILE A 28 4.09 -11.04 7.04
N SER A 29 4.61 -12.23 7.32
CA SER A 29 6.04 -12.46 7.54
C SER A 29 6.87 -12.11 6.30
N SER A 30 6.47 -12.59 5.12
CA SER A 30 7.12 -12.26 3.84
C SER A 30 7.03 -10.75 3.52
N MET A 31 5.91 -10.13 3.84
CA MET A 31 5.74 -8.67 3.70
C MET A 31 6.74 -7.93 4.60
N ARG A 32 6.93 -8.37 5.84
CA ARG A 32 7.88 -7.73 6.78
C ARG A 32 9.33 -7.79 6.28
N SER A 33 9.73 -8.87 5.64
CA SER A 33 11.08 -9.03 5.08
C SER A 33 11.27 -8.36 3.71
N SER A 34 10.19 -8.02 3.00
CA SER A 34 10.27 -7.40 1.67
C SER A 34 10.58 -5.90 1.75
N SER A 35 11.18 -5.35 0.68
CA SER A 35 11.41 -3.89 0.53
C SER A 35 10.20 -3.15 -0.05
N GLY A 36 9.23 -3.85 -0.59
CA GLY A 36 8.01 -3.28 -1.16
C GLY A 36 7.03 -4.36 -1.58
N VAL A 37 5.78 -4.00 -1.82
CA VAL A 37 4.68 -4.93 -2.06
C VAL A 37 3.95 -4.60 -3.36
N LEU A 38 3.78 -5.60 -4.22
CA LEU A 38 2.82 -5.58 -5.31
C LEU A 38 1.59 -6.39 -4.86
N TYR A 39 0.53 -5.68 -4.48
CA TYR A 39 -0.73 -6.31 -4.08
C TYR A 39 -1.60 -6.55 -5.32
N LEU A 40 -1.97 -7.80 -5.58
CA LEU A 40 -2.71 -8.20 -6.77
C LEU A 40 -4.17 -8.50 -6.45
N VAL A 41 -5.08 -7.88 -7.20
CA VAL A 41 -6.52 -8.18 -7.15
C VAL A 41 -7.03 -8.60 -8.54
N ASP A 42 -8.08 -9.40 -8.57
CA ASP A 42 -8.75 -9.76 -9.81
C ASP A 42 -9.63 -8.59 -10.28
N GLY A 43 -9.42 -8.10 -11.49
CA GLY A 43 -10.19 -6.99 -12.04
C GLY A 43 -11.69 -7.29 -12.27
N LYS A 44 -12.09 -8.57 -12.28
CA LYS A 44 -13.50 -8.95 -12.34
C LYS A 44 -14.20 -8.97 -10.98
N GLU A 45 -13.42 -8.92 -9.91
CA GLU A 45 -13.93 -8.94 -8.55
C GLU A 45 -13.72 -7.55 -7.92
N ASN A 46 -14.69 -7.11 -7.15
CA ASN A 46 -14.53 -5.88 -6.36
C ASN A 46 -13.52 -6.10 -5.22
N ILE A 47 -12.89 -5.02 -4.78
CA ILE A 47 -12.10 -5.03 -3.54
C ILE A 47 -13.01 -5.38 -2.37
N THR A 48 -12.63 -6.42 -1.63
CA THR A 48 -13.32 -6.93 -0.45
C THR A 48 -12.81 -6.22 0.83
N ASP A 49 -13.53 -6.38 1.94
CA ASP A 49 -13.09 -5.85 3.23
C ASP A 49 -11.79 -6.52 3.71
N GLN A 50 -11.58 -7.78 3.34
CA GLN A 50 -10.31 -8.48 3.60
C GLN A 50 -9.16 -7.85 2.82
N ASP A 51 -9.36 -7.48 1.55
CA ASP A 51 -8.36 -6.74 0.77
C ASP A 51 -8.04 -5.38 1.43
N LEU A 52 -9.07 -4.65 1.88
CA LEU A 52 -8.89 -3.37 2.57
C LEU A 52 -8.08 -3.51 3.86
N HIS A 53 -8.36 -4.56 4.64
CA HIS A 53 -7.60 -4.85 5.86
C HIS A 53 -6.13 -5.14 5.54
N LEU A 54 -5.84 -5.99 4.55
CA LEU A 54 -4.47 -6.31 4.15
C LEU A 54 -3.73 -5.08 3.58
N ILE A 55 -4.39 -4.28 2.75
CA ILE A 55 -3.85 -3.03 2.24
C ILE A 55 -3.51 -2.08 3.39
N SER A 56 -4.39 -1.95 4.37
CA SER A 56 -4.16 -1.14 5.57
C SER A 56 -2.94 -1.61 6.36
N LEU A 57 -2.76 -2.93 6.54
CA LEU A 57 -1.58 -3.50 7.20
C LEU A 57 -0.29 -3.21 6.43
N ILE A 58 -0.32 -3.31 5.09
CA ILE A 58 0.84 -2.99 4.25
C ILE A 58 1.22 -1.51 4.41
N VAL A 59 0.24 -0.62 4.31
CA VAL A 59 0.46 0.83 4.44
C VAL A 59 0.96 1.19 5.83
N SER A 60 0.36 0.62 6.88
CA SER A 60 0.79 0.83 8.27
C SER A 60 2.21 0.34 8.55
N SER A 61 2.71 -0.62 7.76
CA SER A 61 4.10 -1.07 7.84
C SER A 61 5.10 -0.08 7.21
N GLY A 62 4.64 1.01 6.61
CA GLY A 62 5.49 2.00 5.94
C GLY A 62 6.12 1.54 4.63
N LYS A 63 5.74 0.38 4.12
CA LYS A 63 6.35 -0.19 2.91
C LYS A 63 5.73 0.39 1.63
N PRO A 64 6.55 0.72 0.62
CA PRO A 64 6.05 1.08 -0.69
C PRO A 64 5.14 -0.01 -1.26
N MET A 65 3.98 0.40 -1.76
CA MET A 65 2.99 -0.52 -2.30
C MET A 65 2.46 -0.03 -3.65
N ILE A 66 2.17 -0.99 -4.52
CA ILE A 66 1.40 -0.80 -5.75
C ILE A 66 0.22 -1.76 -5.74
N LEU A 67 -0.94 -1.27 -6.13
CA LEU A 67 -2.13 -2.09 -6.37
C LEU A 67 -2.20 -2.49 -7.84
N GLY A 68 -2.01 -3.77 -8.12
CA GLY A 68 -2.12 -4.35 -9.46
C GLY A 68 -3.49 -4.97 -9.69
N ILE A 69 -4.23 -4.45 -10.66
CA ILE A 69 -5.52 -4.99 -11.09
C ILE A 69 -5.28 -5.96 -12.23
N ASN A 70 -5.27 -7.25 -11.91
CA ASN A 70 -4.99 -8.32 -12.87
C ASN A 70 -6.21 -8.66 -13.72
N LYS A 71 -6.01 -9.41 -14.79
CA LYS A 71 -7.00 -9.78 -15.81
C LYS A 71 -7.60 -8.57 -16.53
N SER A 72 -6.82 -7.50 -16.69
CA SER A 72 -7.26 -6.27 -17.36
C SER A 72 -7.60 -6.46 -18.84
N ASP A 73 -7.17 -7.55 -19.44
CA ASP A 73 -7.55 -8.01 -20.79
C ASP A 73 -9.04 -8.35 -20.92
N LYS A 74 -9.71 -8.60 -19.79
CA LYS A 74 -11.13 -8.93 -19.72
C LYS A 74 -12.02 -7.75 -19.32
N LEU A 75 -11.45 -6.54 -19.20
CA LEU A 75 -12.14 -5.33 -18.77
C LEU A 75 -12.24 -4.34 -19.93
N SER A 76 -13.46 -3.85 -20.16
CA SER A 76 -13.66 -2.69 -21.03
C SER A 76 -13.08 -1.42 -20.41
N GLN A 77 -12.97 -0.34 -21.18
CA GLN A 77 -12.54 0.97 -20.66
C GLN A 77 -13.54 1.50 -19.61
N TYR A 78 -14.82 1.25 -19.82
CA TYR A 78 -15.88 1.61 -18.89
C TYR A 78 -15.72 0.89 -17.54
N ASP A 79 -15.47 -0.45 -17.57
CA ASP A 79 -15.24 -1.24 -16.36
C ASP A 79 -14.03 -0.72 -15.59
N LYS A 80 -12.93 -0.40 -16.27
CA LYS A 80 -11.72 0.17 -15.65
C LYS A 80 -12.01 1.49 -14.95
N SER A 81 -12.76 2.39 -15.59
CA SER A 81 -13.12 3.68 -15.02
C SER A 81 -13.97 3.52 -13.75
N ASN A 82 -14.99 2.67 -13.80
CA ASN A 82 -15.86 2.40 -12.66
C ASN A 82 -15.09 1.73 -11.51
N LEU A 83 -14.26 0.74 -11.83
CA LEU A 83 -13.43 0.05 -10.85
C LEU A 83 -12.45 1.00 -10.18
N THR A 84 -11.75 1.86 -10.95
CA THR A 84 -10.86 2.88 -10.39
C THR A 84 -11.61 3.82 -9.45
N ARG A 85 -12.80 4.28 -9.84
CA ARG A 85 -13.62 5.16 -8.98
C ARG A 85 -14.03 4.46 -7.68
N SER A 86 -14.46 3.20 -7.77
CA SER A 86 -14.84 2.39 -6.61
C SER A 86 -13.65 2.17 -5.66
N ILE A 87 -12.48 1.83 -6.22
CA ILE A 87 -11.24 1.63 -5.46
C ILE A 87 -10.84 2.92 -4.76
N ASN A 88 -10.80 4.04 -5.46
CA ASN A 88 -10.44 5.33 -4.89
C ASN A 88 -11.39 5.74 -3.75
N LYS A 89 -12.69 5.46 -3.88
CA LYS A 89 -13.67 5.70 -2.81
C LYS A 89 -13.39 4.83 -1.58
N LYS A 90 -13.12 3.54 -1.78
CA LYS A 90 -12.82 2.60 -0.69
C LYS A 90 -11.47 2.87 -0.01
N LEU A 91 -10.48 3.34 -0.77
CA LEU A 91 -9.15 3.66 -0.29
C LEU A 91 -8.95 5.16 0.00
N ALA A 92 -10.02 5.95 0.12
CA ALA A 92 -9.94 7.39 0.36
C ALA A 92 -9.19 7.77 1.66
N PHE A 93 -9.12 6.84 2.61
CA PHE A 93 -8.35 7.00 3.86
C PHE A 93 -6.84 6.79 3.67
N ILE A 94 -6.41 6.33 2.49
CA ILE A 94 -5.00 6.12 2.14
C ILE A 94 -4.65 6.99 0.95
N SER A 95 -3.75 7.94 1.12
CA SER A 95 -3.24 8.76 0.02
C SER A 95 -2.05 8.09 -0.68
N GLY A 96 -1.97 8.24 -1.99
CA GLY A 96 -0.75 7.92 -2.74
C GLY A 96 -0.57 6.47 -3.20
N ILE A 97 -1.61 5.62 -3.15
CA ILE A 97 -1.53 4.28 -3.75
C ILE A 97 -1.63 4.38 -5.26
N SER A 98 -0.59 3.91 -5.97
CA SER A 98 -0.61 3.79 -7.42
C SER A 98 -1.38 2.54 -7.85
N ILE A 99 -2.35 2.71 -8.76
CA ILE A 99 -3.16 1.63 -9.32
C ILE A 99 -2.66 1.31 -10.73
N HIS A 100 -2.35 0.04 -10.99
CA HIS A 100 -1.89 -0.45 -12.29
C HIS A 100 -2.80 -1.55 -12.81
N TYR A 101 -3.29 -1.37 -14.04
CA TYR A 101 -4.00 -2.43 -14.77
C TYR A 101 -2.97 -3.34 -15.45
N ILE A 102 -2.99 -4.61 -15.10
CA ILE A 102 -2.08 -5.61 -15.62
C ILE A 102 -2.85 -6.81 -16.20
N SER A 103 -2.24 -7.49 -17.15
CA SER A 103 -2.67 -8.81 -17.59
C SER A 103 -1.47 -9.75 -17.54
N ALA A 104 -1.43 -10.60 -16.52
CA ALA A 104 -0.37 -11.60 -16.40
C ALA A 104 -0.39 -12.57 -17.60
N LYS A 105 -1.60 -12.92 -18.09
CA LYS A 105 -1.78 -13.79 -19.25
C LYS A 105 -1.15 -13.22 -20.54
N GLN A 106 -1.32 -11.90 -20.75
CA GLN A 106 -0.83 -11.23 -21.96
C GLN A 106 0.51 -10.51 -21.74
N ASN A 107 1.10 -10.62 -20.56
CA ASN A 107 2.31 -9.90 -20.14
C ASN A 107 2.22 -8.38 -20.38
N LYS A 108 1.02 -7.79 -20.20
CA LYS A 108 0.79 -6.35 -20.37
C LYS A 108 0.74 -5.64 -19.02
N GLY A 109 1.40 -4.48 -18.91
CA GLY A 109 1.38 -3.61 -17.74
C GLY A 109 2.28 -4.07 -16.57
N THR A 110 2.73 -5.32 -16.55
CA THR A 110 3.57 -5.90 -15.50
C THR A 110 4.90 -5.17 -15.34
N ALA A 111 5.63 -4.98 -16.45
CA ALA A 111 6.91 -4.27 -16.42
C ALA A 111 6.78 -2.82 -15.90
N LYS A 112 5.70 -2.12 -16.27
CA LYS A 112 5.43 -0.76 -15.79
C LYS A 112 5.17 -0.74 -14.28
N ALA A 113 4.37 -1.67 -13.77
CA ALA A 113 4.09 -1.80 -12.34
C ALA A 113 5.36 -2.08 -11.55
N PHE A 114 6.19 -3.03 -11.98
CA PHE A 114 7.47 -3.33 -11.34
C PHE A 114 8.45 -2.14 -11.37
N LYS A 115 8.58 -1.46 -12.51
CA LYS A 115 9.44 -0.28 -12.64
C LYS A 115 9.04 0.82 -11.66
N GLU A 116 7.74 1.04 -11.49
CA GLU A 116 7.24 2.03 -10.55
C GLU A 116 7.45 1.59 -9.10
N LEU A 117 7.20 0.32 -8.75
CA LEU A 117 7.47 -0.19 -7.41
C LEU A 117 8.95 -0.03 -7.04
N ILE A 118 9.87 -0.37 -7.94
CA ILE A 118 11.31 -0.18 -7.72
C ILE A 118 11.64 1.30 -7.51
N LYS A 119 11.00 2.21 -8.27
CA LYS A 119 11.17 3.66 -8.09
C LYS A 119 10.70 4.12 -6.70
N LEU A 120 9.56 3.60 -6.23
CA LEU A 120 9.04 3.90 -4.89
C LEU A 120 9.97 3.35 -3.80
N ILE A 121 10.46 2.12 -3.93
CA ILE A 121 11.43 1.53 -3.00
C ILE A 121 12.70 2.39 -2.92
N LYS A 122 13.26 2.79 -4.06
CA LYS A 122 14.44 3.66 -4.10
C LYS A 122 14.20 5.02 -3.44
N LYS A 123 12.98 5.55 -3.51
CA LYS A 123 12.60 6.79 -2.83
C LYS A 123 12.45 6.62 -1.32
N SER A 124 11.89 5.50 -0.87
CA SER A 124 11.67 5.24 0.57
C SER A 124 12.98 5.06 1.35
N VAL A 125 14.04 4.60 0.68
CA VAL A 125 15.38 4.42 1.30
C VAL A 125 16.16 5.74 1.40
N LYS A 126 15.73 6.82 0.74
CA LYS A 126 16.43 8.10 0.81
C LYS A 126 16.30 8.68 2.21
N LYS A 127 17.45 8.87 2.87
CA LYS A 127 17.51 9.63 4.13
C LYS A 127 17.08 11.07 3.85
N ILE A 128 16.10 11.55 4.59
CA ILE A 128 15.73 12.96 4.61
C ILE A 128 16.65 13.62 5.65
N ASP A 129 17.23 14.74 5.28
CA ASP A 129 18.01 15.56 6.21
C ASP A 129 17.11 16.03 7.36
N THR A 130 17.60 15.93 8.59
CA THR A 130 16.85 16.28 9.80
C THR A 130 16.35 17.74 9.77
N SER A 131 17.15 18.66 9.20
CA SER A 131 16.73 20.05 9.02
C SER A 131 15.48 20.12 8.14
N LYS A 132 15.51 19.53 6.95
CA LYS A 132 14.36 19.50 6.03
C LYS A 132 13.14 18.82 6.64
N LEU A 133 13.33 17.77 7.44
CA LEU A 133 12.23 17.11 8.14
C LEU A 133 11.56 18.07 9.13
N ASN A 134 12.36 18.82 9.91
CA ASN A 134 11.83 19.76 10.88
C ASN A 134 11.12 20.94 10.20
N ASP A 135 11.63 21.45 9.08
CA ASP A 135 10.98 22.48 8.28
C ASP A 135 9.59 22.01 7.78
N LEU A 136 9.52 20.77 7.25
CA LEU A 136 8.26 20.18 6.81
C LEU A 136 7.28 19.98 7.96
N VAL A 137 7.73 19.54 9.12
CA VAL A 137 6.89 19.36 10.32
C VAL A 137 6.37 20.70 10.83
N GLU A 138 7.19 21.74 10.80
CA GLU A 138 6.78 23.08 11.16
C GLU A 138 5.71 23.63 10.21
N GLU A 139 5.92 23.49 8.89
CA GLU A 139 4.95 23.89 7.86
C GLU A 139 3.64 23.13 8.01
N ALA A 140 3.69 21.80 8.15
CA ALA A 140 2.51 20.97 8.38
C ALA A 140 1.75 21.36 9.65
N SER A 141 2.45 21.70 10.72
CA SER A 141 1.87 22.14 11.99
C SER A 141 1.22 23.54 11.89
N LYS A 142 1.71 24.40 10.99
CA LYS A 142 1.07 25.68 10.69
C LYS A 142 -0.21 25.50 9.89
N LEU A 143 -0.22 24.60 8.89
CA LEU A 143 -1.37 24.30 8.05
C LEU A 143 -2.47 23.54 8.83
N ASN A 144 -2.08 22.57 9.64
CA ASN A 144 -2.97 21.74 10.45
C ASN A 144 -2.50 21.74 11.91
N PRO A 145 -2.81 22.79 12.66
CA PRO A 145 -2.36 22.88 14.04
C PRO A 145 -2.97 21.77 14.90
N PRO A 146 -2.18 21.14 15.79
CA PRO A 146 -2.67 20.12 16.71
C PRO A 146 -3.86 20.58 17.50
N GLN A 147 -4.78 19.67 17.85
CA GLN A 147 -5.93 19.97 18.67
C GLN A 147 -5.50 20.48 20.06
N MET A 148 -6.30 21.37 20.63
CA MET A 148 -6.05 21.86 21.97
C MET A 148 -6.25 20.74 23.01
N SER A 149 -5.30 20.60 23.92
CA SER A 149 -5.41 19.75 25.10
C SER A 149 -5.61 20.65 26.30
N GLY A 150 -6.85 20.79 26.74
CA GLY A 150 -7.21 21.78 27.77
C GLY A 150 -6.96 23.21 27.29
N ARG A 151 -6.20 24.00 28.06
CA ARG A 151 -5.84 25.41 27.73
C ARG A 151 -4.60 25.55 26.86
N PHE A 152 -3.91 24.45 26.55
CA PHE A 152 -2.65 24.48 25.82
C PHE A 152 -2.75 23.78 24.47
N ARG A 153 -2.11 24.37 23.45
CA ARG A 153 -1.93 23.72 22.16
C ARG A 153 -0.56 23.05 22.13
N PRO A 154 -0.48 21.71 21.93
CA PRO A 154 0.80 21.03 21.83
C PRO A 154 1.63 21.58 20.67
N LYS A 155 2.93 21.76 20.88
CA LYS A 155 3.88 22.16 19.84
C LYS A 155 4.86 21.02 19.58
N ILE A 156 5.00 20.61 18.31
CA ILE A 156 6.07 19.69 17.90
C ILE A 156 7.34 20.52 17.84
N LYS A 157 8.30 20.22 18.72
CA LYS A 157 9.55 20.96 18.79
C LYS A 157 10.65 20.38 17.89
N TYR A 158 10.60 19.06 17.68
CA TYR A 158 11.64 18.34 16.97
C TYR A 158 11.13 17.03 16.40
N ALA A 159 11.55 16.70 15.18
CA ALA A 159 11.30 15.43 14.54
C ALA A 159 12.63 14.80 14.09
N ASN A 160 12.74 13.49 14.25
CA ASN A 160 13.89 12.72 13.81
C ASN A 160 13.46 11.46 13.08
N LEU A 161 14.18 11.09 12.03
CA LEU A 161 14.00 9.81 11.34
C LEU A 161 14.74 8.74 12.12
N LEU A 162 14.00 7.73 12.56
CA LEU A 162 14.62 6.53 13.09
C LEU A 162 15.32 5.76 11.97
N SER A 163 16.53 5.31 12.22
CA SER A 163 17.32 4.54 11.25
C SER A 163 16.82 3.11 11.04
N SER A 164 15.91 2.64 11.88
CA SER A 164 15.30 1.34 11.75
C SER A 164 14.20 1.39 10.68
N GLN A 165 14.36 0.60 9.64
CA GLN A 165 13.21 0.22 8.82
C GLN A 165 12.18 -0.42 9.75
N PRO A 166 10.89 -0.03 9.66
CA PRO A 166 9.85 -0.69 10.43
C PRO A 166 9.76 -2.16 10.10
#